data_7212ca3a4869d640a63e9217d5ff9a41
#
_entry.id   7212ca3a4869d640a63e9217d5ff9a41
#
_cell.length_a   1.000
_cell.length_b   1.000
_cell.length_c   1.000
_cell.angle_alpha   90.00
_cell.angle_beta   90.00
_cell.angle_gamma   90.00
#
_symmetry.space_group_name_H-M   'P 1'
#
loop_
_entity.id
_entity.type
_entity.pdbx_description
1 polymer ?
#
loop_
_entity_poly.entity_id
_entity_poly.type
_entity_poly.pdbx_seq_one_letter_code
_entity_poly.pdbx_strand_id
1 'polypeptide(L)'
;MSGVKLDANRILVPVNGDKASEHVFRWACQLARQSKAHLHAVYVIEVPLEMPLESEIGEATDRGEEILARIEVIASEEKLRDVHARSLRARHAGPAIVMEAEDRQMDAVILGVPYRRRFGSCTLGTTSSYIFNNAPCQVIFWRERAPTPVLA
;
A
#
# COMPACT_ATOMS: atom_id res chain seq x y z
N MET A 1 15.65 -3.96 -26.06
CA MET A 1 16.14 -3.64 -24.72
C MET A 1 14.98 -3.44 -23.77
N SER A 2 15.00 -4.13 -22.68
CA SER A 2 13.95 -4.01 -21.69
C SER A 2 14.14 -2.74 -20.86
N GLY A 3 13.03 -2.21 -20.32
CA GLY A 3 13.09 -1.12 -19.39
C GLY A 3 13.67 -1.52 -18.03
N VAL A 4 13.66 -0.58 -17.09
CA VAL A 4 14.11 -0.83 -15.73
C VAL A 4 13.21 -1.88 -15.08
N LYS A 5 13.83 -2.84 -14.42
CA LYS A 5 13.11 -3.90 -13.69
C LYS A 5 13.47 -3.82 -12.21
N LEU A 6 12.50 -4.11 -11.38
CA LEU A 6 12.74 -4.35 -9.97
C LEU A 6 13.18 -5.80 -9.81
N ASP A 7 14.28 -6.02 -9.09
CA ASP A 7 14.74 -7.36 -8.77
C ASP A 7 13.97 -7.87 -7.54
N ALA A 8 12.71 -8.18 -7.77
CA ALA A 8 11.82 -8.68 -6.74
C ALA A 8 10.77 -9.58 -7.38
N ASN A 9 10.46 -10.69 -6.71
CA ASN A 9 9.44 -11.63 -7.17
C ASN A 9 8.08 -11.40 -6.49
N ARG A 10 8.09 -10.86 -5.29
CA ARG A 10 6.90 -10.66 -4.47
C ARG A 10 6.88 -9.25 -3.93
N ILE A 11 5.85 -8.50 -4.28
CA ILE A 11 5.72 -7.09 -3.93
C ILE A 11 4.44 -6.90 -3.10
N LEU A 12 4.57 -6.21 -1.98
CA LEU A 12 3.44 -5.86 -1.13
C LEU A 12 3.13 -4.37 -1.28
N VAL A 13 1.86 -4.05 -1.52
CA VAL A 13 1.40 -2.66 -1.62
C VAL A 13 0.29 -2.44 -0.61
N PRO A 14 0.59 -1.77 0.50
CA PRO A 14 -0.46 -1.33 1.41
C PRO A 14 -1.32 -0.25 0.77
N VAL A 15 -2.63 -0.37 0.93
CA VAL A 15 -3.58 0.60 0.38
C VAL A 15 -4.53 1.05 1.48
N ASN A 16 -4.93 2.31 1.46
CA ASN A 16 -5.84 2.87 2.46
C ASN A 16 -7.02 3.62 1.84
N GLY A 17 -7.12 3.60 0.51
CA GLY A 17 -8.20 4.26 -0.22
C GLY A 17 -7.94 5.71 -0.58
N ASP A 18 -6.78 6.27 -0.21
CA ASP A 18 -6.45 7.62 -0.64
C ASP A 18 -5.87 7.62 -2.07
N LYS A 19 -5.74 8.81 -2.64
CA LYS A 19 -5.26 8.95 -4.01
C LYS A 19 -3.81 8.47 -4.16
N ALA A 20 -3.00 8.71 -3.15
CA ALA A 20 -1.59 8.28 -3.19
C ALA A 20 -1.49 6.76 -3.28
N SER A 21 -2.31 6.03 -2.52
CA SER A 21 -2.28 4.57 -2.58
C SER A 21 -2.81 4.04 -3.91
N GLU A 22 -3.81 4.67 -4.52
CA GLU A 22 -4.27 4.27 -5.85
C GLU A 22 -3.21 4.52 -6.92
N HIS A 23 -2.59 5.68 -6.89
CA HIS A 23 -1.55 6.04 -7.86
C HIS A 23 -0.35 5.11 -7.77
N VAL A 24 0.12 4.83 -6.56
CA VAL A 24 1.27 3.94 -6.38
C VAL A 24 0.91 2.50 -6.74
N PHE A 25 -0.33 2.08 -6.45
CA PHE A 25 -0.75 0.74 -6.83
C PHE A 25 -0.76 0.57 -8.35
N ARG A 26 -1.25 1.57 -9.08
CA ARG A 26 -1.23 1.54 -10.56
C ARG A 26 0.21 1.46 -11.08
N TRP A 27 1.10 2.26 -10.51
CA TRP A 27 2.52 2.21 -10.86
C TRP A 27 3.14 0.85 -10.53
N ALA A 28 2.80 0.30 -9.37
CA ALA A 28 3.29 -1.02 -8.95
C ALA A 28 2.79 -2.13 -9.88
N CYS A 29 1.57 -2.03 -10.40
CA CYS A 29 1.04 -2.97 -11.40
C CYS A 29 1.92 -2.98 -12.66
N GLN A 30 2.28 -1.80 -13.15
CA GLN A 30 3.14 -1.68 -14.33
C GLN A 30 4.51 -2.28 -14.06
N LEU A 31 5.07 -1.99 -12.90
CA LEU A 31 6.38 -2.51 -12.48
C LEU A 31 6.34 -4.04 -12.33
N ALA A 32 5.30 -4.56 -11.69
CA ALA A 32 5.13 -6.02 -11.50
C ALA A 32 4.99 -6.74 -12.83
N ARG A 33 4.25 -6.15 -13.77
CA ARG A 33 4.09 -6.74 -15.10
C ARG A 33 5.43 -6.83 -15.83
N GLN A 34 6.24 -5.78 -15.78
CA GLN A 34 7.57 -5.77 -16.41
C GLN A 34 8.54 -6.73 -15.74
N SER A 35 8.46 -6.83 -14.43
CA SER A 35 9.36 -7.67 -13.62
C SER A 35 8.86 -9.09 -13.46
N LYS A 36 7.66 -9.41 -13.94
CA LYS A 36 6.99 -10.70 -13.75
C LYS A 36 6.85 -11.05 -12.27
N ALA A 37 6.54 -10.06 -11.46
CA ALA A 37 6.40 -10.21 -10.01
C ALA A 37 4.95 -10.48 -9.63
N HIS A 38 4.77 -11.13 -8.48
CA HIS A 38 3.46 -11.29 -7.84
C HIS A 38 3.17 -10.05 -7.01
N LEU A 39 2.00 -9.49 -7.16
CA LEU A 39 1.60 -8.28 -6.45
C LEU A 39 0.54 -8.61 -5.40
N HIS A 40 0.77 -8.17 -4.18
CA HIS A 40 -0.17 -8.30 -3.08
C HIS A 40 -0.58 -6.92 -2.59
N ALA A 41 -1.88 -6.66 -2.52
CA ALA A 41 -2.40 -5.44 -1.93
C ALA A 41 -3.06 -5.79 -0.59
N VAL A 42 -2.83 -4.98 0.42
CA VAL A 42 -3.46 -5.18 1.73
C VAL A 42 -4.09 -3.88 2.21
N TYR A 43 -5.28 -4.00 2.74
CA TYR A 43 -5.95 -2.95 3.49
C TYR A 43 -6.05 -3.39 4.94
N VAL A 44 -5.59 -2.57 5.88
CA VAL A 44 -5.64 -2.90 7.30
C VAL A 44 -6.82 -2.20 7.95
N ILE A 45 -7.69 -3.01 8.54
CA ILE A 45 -8.78 -2.52 9.39
C ILE A 45 -8.23 -2.42 10.80
N GLU A 46 -8.05 -1.19 11.30
CA GLU A 46 -7.57 -0.99 12.66
C GLU A 46 -8.73 -1.15 13.63
N VAL A 47 -8.59 -2.09 14.57
CA VAL A 47 -9.60 -2.39 15.56
C VAL A 47 -9.20 -1.73 16.89
N PRO A 48 -10.08 -0.89 17.48
CA PRO A 48 -9.79 -0.26 18.78
C PRO A 48 -9.51 -1.27 19.86
N LEU A 49 -8.67 -0.90 20.83
CA LEU A 49 -8.30 -1.77 21.95
C LEU A 49 -9.49 -2.22 22.79
N GLU A 50 -10.55 -1.41 22.85
CA GLU A 50 -11.75 -1.68 23.61
C GLU A 50 -12.60 -2.82 22.99
N MET A 51 -12.31 -3.20 21.76
CA MET A 51 -13.07 -4.21 21.03
C MET A 51 -12.24 -5.47 20.81
N PRO A 52 -12.85 -6.65 20.81
CA PRO A 52 -12.14 -7.86 20.39
C PRO A 52 -11.62 -7.72 18.97
N LEU A 53 -10.46 -8.32 18.69
CA LEU A 53 -9.82 -8.19 17.38
C LEU A 53 -10.71 -8.75 16.26
N GLU A 54 -11.53 -9.75 16.56
CA GLU A 54 -12.44 -10.38 15.60
C GLU A 54 -13.73 -9.59 15.39
N SER A 55 -13.93 -8.48 16.11
CA SER A 55 -15.16 -7.69 15.98
C SER A 55 -15.33 -7.18 14.57
N GLU A 56 -16.55 -7.28 14.06
CA GLU A 56 -16.88 -6.66 12.79
C GLU A 56 -17.23 -5.19 13.02
N ILE A 57 -16.49 -4.33 12.37
CA ILE A 57 -16.78 -2.91 12.36
C ILE A 57 -17.39 -2.64 10.98
N GLY A 58 -18.73 -2.60 10.91
CA GLY A 58 -19.47 -2.61 9.66
C GLY A 58 -18.96 -1.58 8.64
N GLU A 59 -18.78 -0.32 9.07
CA GLU A 59 -18.30 0.74 8.18
C GLU A 59 -16.87 0.47 7.66
N ALA A 60 -15.98 0.02 8.53
CA ALA A 60 -14.61 -0.26 8.14
C ALA A 60 -14.52 -1.48 7.22
N THR A 61 -15.36 -2.50 7.46
CA THR A 61 -15.43 -3.67 6.60
C THR A 61 -15.96 -3.30 5.22
N ASP A 62 -17.04 -2.53 5.16
CA ASP A 62 -17.62 -2.07 3.89
C ASP A 62 -16.65 -1.21 3.11
N ARG A 63 -15.96 -0.29 3.80
CA ARG A 63 -14.93 0.55 3.18
C ARG A 63 -13.79 -0.30 2.62
N GLY A 64 -13.37 -1.33 3.37
CA GLY A 64 -12.33 -2.25 2.91
C GLY A 64 -12.73 -2.98 1.64
N GLU A 65 -13.97 -3.45 1.57
CA GLU A 65 -14.49 -4.11 0.37
C GLU A 65 -14.50 -3.17 -0.83
N GLU A 66 -14.92 -1.92 -0.64
CA GLU A 66 -14.90 -0.91 -1.71
C GLU A 66 -13.47 -0.62 -2.18
N ILE A 67 -12.54 -0.47 -1.26
CA ILE A 67 -11.14 -0.19 -1.57
C ILE A 67 -10.55 -1.36 -2.36
N LEU A 68 -10.77 -2.59 -1.91
CA LEU A 68 -10.22 -3.77 -2.58
C LEU A 68 -10.87 -3.99 -3.95
N ALA A 69 -12.17 -3.70 -4.08
CA ALA A 69 -12.84 -3.75 -5.38
C ALA A 69 -12.22 -2.74 -6.35
N ARG A 70 -11.91 -1.54 -5.88
CA ARG A 70 -11.24 -0.52 -6.69
C ARG A 70 -9.85 -0.97 -7.12
N ILE A 71 -9.11 -1.61 -6.21
CA ILE A 71 -7.78 -2.16 -6.50
C ILE A 71 -7.86 -3.22 -7.60
N GLU A 72 -8.85 -4.09 -7.55
CA GLU A 72 -9.05 -5.11 -8.58
C GLU A 72 -9.36 -4.50 -9.94
N VAL A 73 -10.14 -3.41 -9.98
CA VAL A 73 -10.42 -2.67 -11.20
C VAL A 73 -9.13 -2.09 -11.79
N ILE A 74 -8.31 -1.47 -10.95
CA ILE A 74 -7.03 -0.91 -11.39
C ILE A 74 -6.12 -2.00 -11.95
N ALA A 75 -6.01 -3.12 -11.26
CA ALA A 75 -5.20 -4.25 -11.73
C ALA A 75 -5.67 -4.74 -13.10
N SER A 76 -6.98 -4.84 -13.30
CA SER A 76 -7.55 -5.23 -14.57
C SER A 76 -7.25 -4.22 -15.68
N GLU A 77 -7.37 -2.92 -15.38
CA GLU A 77 -7.01 -1.87 -16.33
C GLU A 77 -5.54 -1.93 -16.73
N GLU A 78 -4.67 -2.27 -15.79
CA GLU A 78 -3.23 -2.39 -16.04
C GLU A 78 -2.83 -3.78 -16.57
N LYS A 79 -3.79 -4.65 -16.82
CA LYS A 79 -3.60 -5.98 -17.40
C LYS A 79 -2.67 -6.87 -16.56
N LEU A 80 -2.71 -6.70 -15.24
CA LEU A 80 -1.99 -7.55 -14.31
C LEU A 80 -2.95 -8.62 -13.79
N ARG A 81 -2.60 -9.89 -13.99
CA ARG A 81 -3.44 -11.03 -13.58
C ARG A 81 -3.02 -11.60 -12.23
N ASP A 82 -1.76 -11.49 -11.92
CA ASP A 82 -1.20 -12.11 -10.71
C ASP A 82 -1.21 -11.12 -9.57
N VAL A 83 -2.41 -10.88 -9.07
CA VAL A 83 -2.67 -9.93 -7.99
C VAL A 83 -3.53 -10.61 -6.92
N HIS A 84 -3.13 -10.44 -5.67
CA HIS A 84 -3.93 -10.81 -4.51
C HIS A 84 -4.25 -9.56 -3.70
N ALA A 85 -5.52 -9.35 -3.39
CA ALA A 85 -5.96 -8.23 -2.59
C ALA A 85 -6.76 -8.75 -1.40
N ARG A 86 -6.39 -8.33 -0.20
CA ARG A 86 -7.10 -8.77 1.01
C ARG A 86 -7.07 -7.72 2.10
N SER A 87 -8.00 -7.83 3.02
CA SER A 87 -8.00 -7.01 4.24
C SER A 87 -7.45 -7.80 5.41
N LEU A 88 -6.84 -7.09 6.34
CA LEU A 88 -6.34 -7.62 7.60
C LEU A 88 -6.95 -6.83 8.74
N ARG A 89 -7.23 -7.49 9.85
CA ARG A 89 -7.60 -6.82 11.09
C ARG A 89 -6.41 -6.77 12.01
N ALA A 90 -6.15 -5.60 12.58
CA ALA A 90 -5.02 -5.42 13.49
C ALA A 90 -5.26 -4.22 14.38
N ARG A 91 -4.47 -4.12 15.44
CA ARG A 91 -4.52 -2.93 16.30
C ARG A 91 -3.88 -1.73 15.62
N HIS A 92 -2.79 -1.95 14.90
CA HIS A 92 -2.04 -0.90 14.19
C HIS A 92 -1.62 -1.38 12.81
N ALA A 93 -1.74 -0.52 11.82
CA ALA A 93 -1.45 -0.86 10.44
C ALA A 93 0.04 -1.14 10.20
N GLY A 94 0.94 -0.34 10.76
CA GLY A 94 2.37 -0.53 10.54
C GLY A 94 2.87 -1.92 10.90
N PRO A 95 2.69 -2.36 12.15
CA PRO A 95 3.08 -3.71 12.56
C PRO A 95 2.41 -4.82 11.73
N ALA A 96 1.14 -4.65 11.38
CA ALA A 96 0.42 -5.64 10.58
C ALA A 96 1.04 -5.79 9.19
N ILE A 97 1.40 -4.69 8.56
CA ILE A 97 2.02 -4.70 7.23
C ILE A 97 3.41 -5.34 7.28
N VAL A 98 4.20 -5.00 8.29
CA VAL A 98 5.54 -5.59 8.45
C VAL A 98 5.42 -7.10 8.69
N MET A 99 4.48 -7.52 9.52
CA MET A 99 4.25 -8.95 9.77
C MET A 99 3.81 -9.68 8.50
N GLU A 100 2.95 -9.06 7.70
CA GLU A 100 2.53 -9.64 6.43
C GLU A 100 3.72 -9.77 5.47
N ALA A 101 4.60 -8.78 5.44
CA ALA A 101 5.81 -8.84 4.62
C ALA A 101 6.73 -9.99 5.03
N GLU A 102 6.88 -10.22 6.33
CA GLU A 102 7.67 -11.34 6.86
C GLU A 102 7.02 -12.68 6.56
N ASP A 103 5.74 -12.83 6.92
CA ASP A 103 5.02 -14.10 6.80
C ASP A 103 4.89 -14.55 5.35
N ARG A 104 4.72 -13.61 4.43
CA ARG A 104 4.58 -13.89 3.00
C ARG A 104 5.89 -13.81 2.24
N GLN A 105 6.99 -13.57 2.93
CA GLN A 105 8.33 -13.47 2.32
C GLN A 105 8.36 -12.48 1.15
N MET A 106 7.84 -11.28 1.40
CA MET A 106 7.86 -10.22 0.40
C MET A 106 9.27 -9.71 0.17
N ASP A 107 9.59 -9.43 -1.09
CA ASP A 107 10.90 -8.90 -1.47
C ASP A 107 10.93 -7.37 -1.40
N ALA A 108 9.77 -6.74 -1.55
CA ALA A 108 9.65 -5.29 -1.48
C ALA A 108 8.27 -4.88 -0.97
N VAL A 109 8.25 -3.77 -0.25
CA VAL A 109 7.02 -3.06 0.10
C VAL A 109 7.05 -1.72 -0.62
N ILE A 110 6.00 -1.44 -1.39
CA ILE A 110 5.88 -0.18 -2.12
C ILE A 110 4.65 0.53 -1.59
N LEU A 111 4.84 1.74 -1.07
CA LEU A 111 3.71 2.47 -0.52
C LEU A 111 3.69 3.92 -0.98
N GLY A 112 2.47 4.41 -1.19
CA GLY A 112 2.21 5.80 -1.57
C GLY A 112 2.21 6.69 -0.34
N VAL A 113 2.85 7.83 -0.48
CA VAL A 113 2.89 8.85 0.58
C VAL A 113 2.29 10.12 0.00
N PRO A 114 1.20 10.64 0.59
CA PRO A 114 0.64 11.90 0.12
C PRO A 114 1.61 13.05 0.40
N TYR A 115 1.55 14.09 -0.42
CA TYR A 115 2.33 15.28 -0.20
C TYR A 115 1.68 16.08 0.94
N ARG A 116 2.29 16.04 2.10
CA ARG A 116 1.87 16.79 3.27
C ARG A 116 3.06 17.49 3.90
N ARG A 117 2.95 18.80 4.09
CA ARG A 117 3.98 19.57 4.76
C ARG A 117 3.50 20.01 6.14
N ARG A 118 4.33 19.76 7.14
CA ARG A 118 4.16 20.30 8.48
C ARG A 118 5.43 21.04 8.84
N PHE A 119 5.27 22.27 9.33
CA PHE A 119 6.41 23.09 9.76
C PHE A 119 7.50 23.18 8.67
N GLY A 120 7.08 23.32 7.43
CA GLY A 120 8.02 23.45 6.30
C GLY A 120 8.63 22.16 5.79
N SER A 121 8.31 21.01 6.39
CA SER A 121 8.86 19.71 5.99
C SER A 121 7.78 18.72 5.63
N CYS A 122 8.08 17.85 4.68
CA CYS A 122 7.24 16.69 4.40
C CYS A 122 7.48 15.62 5.47
N THR A 123 6.41 14.90 5.84
CA THR A 123 6.49 13.83 6.83
C THR A 123 5.92 12.54 6.25
N LEU A 124 6.44 11.41 6.73
CA LEU A 124 5.98 10.09 6.28
C LEU A 124 4.67 9.65 6.93
N GLY A 125 4.38 10.13 8.13
CA GLY A 125 3.27 9.61 8.92
C GLY A 125 3.66 8.34 9.69
N THR A 126 2.77 7.92 10.59
CA THR A 126 3.05 6.86 11.56
C THR A 126 3.28 5.49 10.90
N THR A 127 2.39 5.09 10.01
CA THR A 127 2.47 3.79 9.34
C THR A 127 3.71 3.70 8.47
N SER A 128 3.94 4.71 7.64
CA SER A 128 5.10 4.73 6.75
C SER A 128 6.41 4.75 7.52
N SER A 129 6.47 5.51 8.62
CA SER A 129 7.66 5.56 9.49
C SER A 129 7.93 4.22 10.13
N TYR A 130 6.89 3.53 10.59
CA TYR A 130 7.06 2.19 11.18
C TYR A 130 7.61 1.21 10.15
N ILE A 131 7.07 1.21 8.94
CA ILE A 131 7.52 0.32 7.86
C ILE A 131 8.98 0.65 7.51
N PHE A 132 9.32 1.92 7.40
CA PHE A 132 10.69 2.35 7.12
C PHE A 132 11.69 1.78 8.14
N ASN A 133 11.31 1.79 9.41
CA ASN A 133 12.21 1.37 10.48
C ASN A 133 12.24 -0.15 10.69
N ASN A 134 11.21 -0.89 10.29
CA ASN A 134 11.04 -2.28 10.74
C ASN A 134 10.86 -3.30 9.61
N ALA A 135 10.63 -2.89 8.37
CA ALA A 135 10.42 -3.86 7.30
C ALA A 135 11.73 -4.62 6.98
N PRO A 136 11.67 -5.96 6.81
CA PRO A 136 12.86 -6.75 6.56
C PRO A 136 13.34 -6.74 5.11
N CYS A 137 12.57 -6.14 4.21
CA CYS A 137 12.80 -6.15 2.77
C CYS A 137 13.04 -4.73 2.25
N GLN A 138 13.18 -4.60 0.95
CA GLN A 138 13.26 -3.28 0.33
C GLN A 138 11.97 -2.50 0.57
N VAL A 139 12.10 -1.20 0.81
CA VAL A 139 10.96 -0.31 0.99
C VAL A 139 11.08 0.81 -0.01
N ILE A 140 10.03 1.00 -0.79
CA ILE A 140 9.97 2.05 -1.80
C ILE A 140 8.83 2.98 -1.43
N PHE A 141 9.15 4.25 -1.22
CA PHE A 141 8.16 5.28 -0.99
C PHE A 141 7.91 6.03 -2.29
N TRP A 142 6.65 6.05 -2.69
CA TRP A 142 6.20 6.83 -3.83
C TRP A 142 5.44 8.02 -3.27
N ARG A 143 6.12 9.16 -3.13
CA ARG A 143 5.47 10.36 -2.63
C ARG A 143 4.83 11.11 -3.79
N GLU A 144 3.59 11.54 -3.62
CA GLU A 144 2.94 12.38 -4.60
C GLU A 144 3.73 13.65 -4.85
N ARG A 145 3.67 14.14 -6.08
CA ARG A 145 4.31 15.41 -6.39
C ARG A 145 3.64 16.54 -5.63
N ALA A 146 4.37 17.62 -5.40
CA ALA A 146 3.81 18.82 -4.83
C ALA A 146 2.67 19.33 -5.72
N PRO A 147 1.57 19.86 -5.12
CA PRO A 147 0.51 20.45 -5.91
C PRO A 147 1.04 21.59 -6.79
N THR A 148 0.54 21.68 -8.02
CA THR A 148 0.89 22.80 -8.88
C THR A 148 0.29 24.08 -8.27
N PRO A 149 1.08 25.16 -8.06
CA PRO A 149 0.51 26.40 -7.54
C PRO A 149 -0.58 26.92 -8.47
N VAL A 150 -1.71 27.31 -7.86
CA VAL A 150 -2.77 27.98 -8.61
C VAL A 150 -2.34 29.40 -8.83
N LEU A 151 -2.11 29.76 -10.08
CA LEU A 151 -1.81 31.15 -10.44
C LEU A 151 -3.11 31.96 -10.37
N ALA A 152 -3.12 32.94 -9.50
CA ALA A 152 -4.26 33.84 -9.39
C ALA A 152 -4.28 34.84 -10.55
#